data_620d5d034b67359fc783e191d19faa30
#
_entry.id   620d5d034b67359fc783e191d19faa30
#
_cell.length_a   1.000
_cell.length_b   1.000
_cell.length_c   1.000
_cell.angle_alpha   90.00
_cell.angle_beta   90.00
_cell.angle_gamma   90.00
#
_symmetry.space_group_name_H-M   'P 1'
#
loop_
_entity.id
_entity.type
_entity.pdbx_description
1 polymer ?
#
loop_
_entity_poly.entity_id
_entity_poly.type
_entity_poly.pdbx_seq_one_letter_code
_entity_poly.pdbx_strand_id
1 'polypeptide(L)'
;IASSLVGSEMCIRDRFHPEFSATLMPGTVKNHDHALRFNKSPMMTEIKKIINDAGVVVLSDAWLGGGFASKSKCIRNPSDVKGQVMRAAGKAFNQMLEAAGAGIQSMPSSEIYTGLQTGVLTGANTSSGSFVSYKIYEQVKCATPPGKFGLWFMYEPILMSKKSFDALSSKQQSALMAAGKVAEEYM
;
A
#
# COMPACT_ATOMS: atom_id res chain seq x y z
N ILE A 1 17.13 13.55 2.76
CA ILE A 1 16.74 12.71 3.92
C ILE A 1 15.33 12.09 3.70
N ALA A 2 14.75 12.20 2.51
CA ALA A 2 13.41 11.67 2.24
C ALA A 2 13.41 10.30 1.52
N SER A 3 14.56 9.70 1.25
CA SER A 3 14.65 8.50 0.41
C SER A 3 14.58 7.15 1.14
N SER A 4 14.46 7.14 2.48
CA SER A 4 14.46 5.89 3.27
C SER A 4 13.09 5.47 3.85
N LEU A 5 12.04 6.22 3.57
CA LEU A 5 10.75 6.05 4.25
C LEU A 5 9.73 5.17 3.53
N VAL A 6 9.92 4.83 2.26
CA VAL A 6 8.88 4.20 1.43
C VAL A 6 8.61 2.72 1.80
N GLY A 7 9.56 1.99 2.34
CA GLY A 7 9.36 0.56 2.69
C GLY A 7 9.02 0.30 4.17
N SER A 8 9.41 1.20 5.05
CA SER A 8 9.20 1.06 6.50
C SER A 8 7.91 1.70 7.01
N GLU A 9 7.26 2.51 6.18
CA GLU A 9 6.13 3.36 6.57
C GLU A 9 4.89 2.60 6.97
N MET A 10 4.57 1.47 6.33
CA MET A 10 3.39 0.68 6.72
C MET A 10 3.48 0.16 8.15
N CYS A 11 4.64 -0.37 8.55
CA CYS A 11 4.84 -0.87 9.92
C CYS A 11 4.87 0.26 10.95
N ILE A 12 5.36 1.45 10.56
CA ILE A 12 5.41 2.62 11.45
C ILE A 12 4.03 3.23 11.59
N ARG A 13 3.29 3.40 10.49
CA ARG A 13 1.93 3.93 10.50
C ARG A 13 0.98 3.07 11.33
N ASP A 14 0.98 1.77 11.13
CA ASP A 14 0.13 0.83 11.88
C ASP A 14 0.40 0.82 13.39
N ARG A 15 1.61 1.22 13.82
CA ARG A 15 1.97 1.28 15.24
C ARG A 15 1.57 2.57 15.93
N PHE A 16 1.72 3.71 15.24
CA PHE A 16 1.52 5.03 15.86
C PHE A 16 0.12 5.59 15.63
N HIS A 17 -0.51 5.18 14.51
CA HIS A 17 -1.84 5.64 14.11
C HIS A 17 -2.62 4.47 13.52
N PRO A 18 -3.21 3.61 14.37
CA PRO A 18 -3.96 2.43 13.91
C PRO A 18 -5.15 2.77 13.01
N GLU A 19 -5.64 4.02 13.03
CA GLU A 19 -6.67 4.54 12.16
C GLU A 19 -6.29 4.45 10.68
N PHE A 20 -5.00 4.54 10.36
CA PHE A 20 -4.51 4.37 8.98
C PHE A 20 -4.71 2.96 8.44
N SER A 21 -4.76 1.96 9.31
CA SER A 21 -5.05 0.59 8.90
C SER A 21 -6.40 0.48 8.18
N ALA A 22 -7.33 1.41 8.43
CA ALA A 22 -8.61 1.45 7.75
C ALA A 22 -8.48 1.68 6.23
N THR A 23 -7.45 2.42 5.79
CA THR A 23 -7.20 2.65 4.35
C THR A 23 -6.62 1.43 3.64
N LEU A 24 -6.15 0.43 4.39
CA LEU A 24 -5.57 -0.80 3.87
C LEU A 24 -6.39 -2.05 4.27
N MET A 25 -7.58 -1.88 4.80
CA MET A 25 -8.46 -3.03 5.09
C MET A 25 -8.82 -3.77 3.81
N PRO A 26 -8.65 -5.12 3.76
CA PRO A 26 -8.97 -5.91 2.59
C PRO A 26 -10.37 -5.64 2.04
N GLY A 27 -10.48 -5.27 0.76
CA GLY A 27 -11.76 -5.05 0.08
C GLY A 27 -12.51 -3.76 0.45
N THR A 28 -11.98 -2.91 1.33
CA THR A 28 -12.60 -1.61 1.67
C THR A 28 -12.66 -0.70 0.46
N VAL A 29 -11.53 -0.53 -0.24
CA VAL A 29 -11.47 0.17 -1.52
C VAL A 29 -11.31 -0.88 -2.62
N LYS A 30 -12.23 -0.86 -3.59
CA LYS A 30 -12.37 -1.95 -4.58
C LYS A 30 -11.71 -1.65 -5.92
N ASN A 31 -11.61 -0.38 -6.29
CA ASN A 31 -11.05 0.10 -7.56
C ASN A 31 -10.77 1.60 -7.47
N HIS A 32 -10.15 2.17 -8.51
CA HIS A 32 -9.80 3.59 -8.56
C HIS A 32 -11.02 4.51 -8.48
N ASP A 33 -12.13 4.20 -9.16
CA ASP A 33 -13.36 5.01 -9.06
C ASP A 33 -13.91 5.05 -7.63
N HIS A 34 -13.80 3.94 -6.91
CA HIS A 34 -14.17 3.90 -5.48
C HIS A 34 -13.18 4.73 -4.65
N ALA A 35 -11.88 4.65 -4.93
CA ALA A 35 -10.85 5.44 -4.26
C ALA A 35 -11.09 6.94 -4.42
N LEU A 36 -11.39 7.42 -5.63
CA LEU A 36 -11.69 8.83 -5.90
C LEU A 36 -12.93 9.32 -5.13
N ARG A 37 -13.96 8.49 -5.00
CA ARG A 37 -15.12 8.83 -4.15
C ARG A 37 -14.76 8.81 -2.67
N PHE A 38 -13.95 7.85 -2.25
CA PHE A 38 -13.49 7.70 -0.87
C PHE A 38 -12.64 8.88 -0.41
N ASN A 39 -11.81 9.46 -1.30
CA ASN A 39 -11.03 10.67 -1.02
C ASN A 39 -11.89 11.86 -0.57
N LYS A 40 -13.16 11.90 -0.98
CA LYS A 40 -14.14 12.95 -0.64
C LYS A 40 -14.96 12.61 0.61
N SER A 41 -14.71 11.49 1.26
CA SER A 41 -15.47 11.03 2.42
C SER A 41 -15.07 11.77 3.70
N PRO A 42 -15.96 11.86 4.69
CA PRO A 42 -15.62 12.38 6.02
C PRO A 42 -14.47 11.60 6.66
N MET A 43 -14.39 10.30 6.44
CA MET A 43 -13.32 9.45 6.95
C MET A 43 -11.95 9.87 6.40
N MET A 44 -11.83 10.14 5.11
CA MET A 44 -10.57 10.61 4.52
C MET A 44 -10.21 12.02 5.00
N THR A 45 -11.19 12.86 5.26
CA THR A 45 -10.97 14.18 5.89
C THR A 45 -10.33 14.02 7.26
N GLU A 46 -10.84 13.11 8.08
CA GLU A 46 -10.28 12.85 9.41
C GLU A 46 -8.88 12.22 9.33
N ILE A 47 -8.66 11.27 8.42
CA ILE A 47 -7.34 10.68 8.18
C ILE A 47 -6.31 11.74 7.78
N LYS A 48 -6.66 12.65 6.85
CA LYS A 48 -5.78 13.75 6.45
C LYS A 48 -5.50 14.72 7.60
N LYS A 49 -6.49 14.95 8.47
CA LYS A 49 -6.31 15.75 9.68
C LYS A 49 -5.29 15.10 10.62
N ILE A 50 -5.41 13.79 10.89
CA ILE A 50 -4.45 13.04 11.70
C ILE A 50 -3.03 13.13 11.12
N ILE A 51 -2.88 13.01 9.79
CA ILE A 51 -1.60 13.18 9.10
C ILE A 51 -1.03 14.58 9.33
N ASN A 52 -1.87 15.60 9.21
CA ASN A 52 -1.45 16.99 9.38
C ASN A 52 -1.05 17.28 10.82
N ASP A 53 -1.81 16.78 11.79
CA ASP A 53 -1.52 16.93 13.23
C ASP A 53 -0.21 16.21 13.61
N ALA A 54 0.15 15.15 12.89
CA ALA A 54 1.45 14.48 13.00
C ALA A 54 2.61 15.22 12.32
N GLY A 55 2.38 16.43 11.82
CA GLY A 55 3.42 17.29 11.22
C GLY A 55 3.73 16.99 9.75
N VAL A 56 2.77 16.44 9.01
CA VAL A 56 2.92 16.09 7.59
C VAL A 56 1.78 16.67 6.78
N VAL A 57 2.07 17.19 5.59
CA VAL A 57 1.09 17.71 4.63
C VAL A 57 0.91 16.68 3.51
N VAL A 58 -0.35 16.36 3.19
CA VAL A 58 -0.71 15.59 2.01
C VAL A 58 -0.76 16.52 0.81
N LEU A 59 0.11 16.31 -0.16
CA LEU A 59 0.16 17.09 -1.40
C LEU A 59 -0.75 16.49 -2.48
N SER A 60 -0.87 15.16 -2.52
CA SER A 60 -1.63 14.43 -3.53
C SER A 60 -2.17 13.13 -2.94
N ASP A 61 -3.40 12.79 -3.26
CA ASP A 61 -3.99 11.49 -2.92
C ASP A 61 -3.60 10.47 -4.00
N ALA A 62 -2.99 9.38 -3.61
CA ALA A 62 -2.67 8.28 -4.49
C ALA A 62 -3.17 6.95 -3.93
N TRP A 63 -3.60 6.07 -4.81
CA TRP A 63 -4.06 4.74 -4.47
C TRP A 63 -3.43 3.71 -5.40
N LEU A 64 -2.80 2.71 -4.80
CA LEU A 64 -2.18 1.61 -5.51
C LEU A 64 -3.04 0.35 -5.43
N GLY A 65 -3.38 -0.20 -6.58
CA GLY A 65 -3.95 -1.53 -6.67
C GLY A 65 -2.87 -2.60 -6.59
N GLY A 66 -3.20 -3.73 -6.01
CA GLY A 66 -2.28 -4.84 -5.88
C GLY A 66 -2.98 -6.19 -5.84
N GLY A 67 -2.19 -7.23 -5.70
CA GLY A 67 -2.69 -8.59 -5.74
C GLY A 67 -1.73 -9.59 -5.08
N PHE A 68 -1.82 -10.81 -5.53
CA PHE A 68 -1.05 -11.92 -5.01
C PHE A 68 -0.07 -12.46 -6.06
N ALA A 69 1.06 -12.92 -5.60
CA ALA A 69 2.03 -13.69 -6.38
C ALA A 69 2.39 -14.98 -5.66
N SER A 70 2.60 -16.07 -6.39
CA SER A 70 2.95 -17.37 -5.82
C SER A 70 3.92 -18.14 -6.69
N LYS A 71 4.83 -18.84 -6.04
CA LYS A 71 5.81 -19.75 -6.70
C LYS A 71 5.15 -21.01 -7.25
N SER A 72 3.95 -21.36 -6.79
CA SER A 72 3.32 -22.64 -7.15
C SER A 72 2.13 -22.46 -8.08
N LYS A 73 1.04 -21.88 -7.63
CA LYS A 73 -0.24 -21.73 -8.34
C LYS A 73 -0.84 -20.37 -8.11
N CYS A 74 -1.76 -19.98 -8.98
CA CYS A 74 -2.51 -18.74 -8.82
C CYS A 74 -3.36 -18.77 -7.54
N ILE A 75 -3.34 -17.69 -6.79
CA ILE A 75 -4.18 -17.51 -5.61
C ILE A 75 -5.49 -16.89 -6.07
N ARG A 76 -6.55 -17.67 -6.13
CA ARG A 76 -7.89 -17.27 -6.59
C ARG A 76 -8.93 -17.37 -5.49
N ASN A 77 -8.71 -18.27 -4.52
CA ASN A 77 -9.59 -18.55 -3.40
C ASN A 77 -8.80 -18.57 -2.10
N PRO A 78 -9.42 -18.34 -0.94
CA PRO A 78 -8.75 -18.40 0.36
C PRO A 78 -8.02 -19.74 0.60
N SER A 79 -8.55 -20.86 0.13
CA SER A 79 -7.90 -22.16 0.25
C SER A 79 -6.58 -22.29 -0.51
N ASP A 80 -6.30 -21.40 -1.46
CA ASP A 80 -5.08 -21.47 -2.26
C ASP A 80 -3.84 -20.99 -1.49
N VAL A 81 -4.02 -20.25 -0.40
CA VAL A 81 -2.92 -19.81 0.46
C VAL A 81 -2.62 -20.78 1.60
N LYS A 82 -3.46 -21.80 1.79
CA LYS A 82 -3.26 -22.77 2.87
C LYS A 82 -1.91 -23.47 2.75
N GLY A 83 -1.12 -23.41 3.83
CA GLY A 83 0.22 -24.00 3.91
C GLY A 83 1.30 -23.22 3.15
N GLN A 84 0.98 -22.09 2.52
CA GLN A 84 1.98 -21.19 1.96
C GLN A 84 2.60 -20.29 3.03
N VAL A 85 3.87 -19.90 2.84
CA VAL A 85 4.50 -18.85 3.62
C VAL A 85 4.39 -17.56 2.81
N MET A 86 3.53 -16.67 3.29
CA MET A 86 3.15 -15.46 2.58
C MET A 86 3.76 -14.21 3.22
N ARG A 87 4.28 -13.31 2.40
CA ARG A 87 4.46 -11.93 2.80
C ARG A 87 3.16 -11.17 2.61
N ALA A 88 2.70 -10.47 3.63
CA ALA A 88 1.53 -9.63 3.53
C ALA A 88 1.84 -8.16 3.88
N ALA A 89 0.99 -7.28 3.39
CA ALA A 89 1.14 -5.83 3.51
C ALA A 89 0.28 -5.31 4.67
N GLY A 90 0.85 -5.30 5.90
CA GLY A 90 0.22 -4.75 7.08
C GLY A 90 -0.65 -5.76 7.87
N LYS A 91 -1.04 -5.34 9.08
CA LYS A 91 -1.68 -6.20 10.08
C LYS A 91 -2.98 -6.85 9.60
N ALA A 92 -3.84 -6.09 8.91
CA ALA A 92 -5.13 -6.60 8.45
C ALA A 92 -4.98 -7.72 7.41
N PHE A 93 -4.03 -7.57 6.47
CA PHE A 93 -3.72 -8.63 5.51
C PHE A 93 -3.02 -9.83 6.15
N ASN A 94 -2.16 -9.61 7.15
CA ASN A 94 -1.57 -10.71 7.92
C ASN A 94 -2.69 -11.57 8.54
N GLN A 95 -3.59 -10.96 9.29
CA GLN A 95 -4.70 -11.64 9.94
C GLN A 95 -5.63 -12.37 8.95
N MET A 96 -5.93 -11.73 7.81
CA MET A 96 -6.75 -12.34 6.76
C MET A 96 -6.09 -13.60 6.19
N LEU A 97 -4.80 -13.55 5.89
CA LEU A 97 -4.08 -14.68 5.31
C LEU A 97 -3.82 -15.79 6.34
N GLU A 98 -3.53 -15.44 7.59
CA GLU A 98 -3.44 -16.40 8.70
C GLU A 98 -4.76 -17.14 8.91
N ALA A 99 -5.88 -16.42 8.90
CA ALA A 99 -7.20 -17.02 8.98
C ALA A 99 -7.52 -17.97 7.80
N ALA A 100 -6.91 -17.74 6.64
CA ALA A 100 -6.98 -18.61 5.48
C ALA A 100 -5.99 -19.79 5.51
N GLY A 101 -5.17 -19.89 6.57
CA GLY A 101 -4.22 -20.98 6.80
C GLY A 101 -2.84 -20.79 6.20
N ALA A 102 -2.45 -19.54 5.89
CA ALA A 102 -1.09 -19.21 5.50
C ALA A 102 -0.20 -18.97 6.74
N GLY A 103 1.09 -19.30 6.63
CA GLY A 103 2.12 -18.77 7.51
C GLY A 103 2.51 -17.37 7.04
N ILE A 104 2.79 -16.45 7.97
CA ILE A 104 3.13 -15.06 7.64
C ILE A 104 4.59 -14.76 7.96
N GLN A 105 5.25 -14.15 6.98
CA GLN A 105 6.58 -13.57 7.13
C GLN A 105 6.50 -12.07 6.81
N SER A 106 6.67 -11.23 7.83
CA SER A 106 6.67 -9.77 7.66
C SER A 106 8.02 -9.28 7.18
N MET A 107 8.03 -8.54 6.08
CA MET A 107 9.24 -7.90 5.53
C MET A 107 8.86 -6.72 4.62
N PRO A 108 9.78 -5.77 4.38
CA PRO A 108 9.60 -4.72 3.38
C PRO A 108 9.38 -5.28 1.97
N SER A 109 8.69 -4.52 1.11
CA SER A 109 8.45 -4.94 -0.28
C SER A 109 9.73 -5.16 -1.08
N SER A 110 10.78 -4.41 -0.77
CA SER A 110 12.12 -4.54 -1.38
C SER A 110 12.80 -5.89 -1.11
N GLU A 111 12.38 -6.62 -0.06
CA GLU A 111 12.96 -7.91 0.32
C GLU A 111 12.18 -9.11 -0.25
N ILE A 112 11.02 -8.88 -0.86
CA ILE A 112 10.16 -9.94 -1.39
C ILE A 112 10.90 -10.79 -2.44
N TYR A 113 11.65 -10.15 -3.35
CA TYR A 113 12.41 -10.86 -4.37
C TYR A 113 13.35 -11.88 -3.74
N THR A 114 14.20 -11.45 -2.81
CA THR A 114 15.16 -12.31 -2.10
C THR A 114 14.44 -13.38 -1.26
N GLY A 115 13.36 -13.02 -0.58
CA GLY A 115 12.57 -13.97 0.20
C GLY A 115 11.97 -15.09 -0.64
N LEU A 116 11.48 -14.77 -1.85
CA LEU A 116 11.00 -15.74 -2.82
C LEU A 116 12.18 -16.56 -3.41
N GLN A 117 13.27 -15.90 -3.79
CA GLN A 117 14.44 -16.56 -4.38
C GLN A 117 15.03 -17.62 -3.43
N THR A 118 15.21 -17.29 -2.17
CA THR A 118 15.77 -18.17 -1.14
C THR A 118 14.78 -19.20 -0.60
N GLY A 119 13.49 -19.08 -0.92
CA GLY A 119 12.46 -20.00 -0.45
C GLY A 119 11.93 -19.69 0.96
N VAL A 120 12.34 -18.58 1.59
CA VAL A 120 11.75 -18.07 2.83
C VAL A 120 10.27 -17.73 2.61
N LEU A 121 9.93 -17.26 1.40
CA LEU A 121 8.56 -17.02 0.95
C LEU A 121 8.18 -18.01 -0.15
N THR A 122 6.92 -18.41 -0.16
CA THR A 122 6.29 -19.13 -1.28
C THR A 122 5.29 -18.26 -2.04
N GLY A 123 4.89 -17.13 -1.46
CA GLY A 123 4.03 -16.16 -2.09
C GLY A 123 4.10 -14.80 -1.41
N ALA A 124 3.48 -13.82 -2.03
CA ALA A 124 3.42 -12.45 -1.53
C ALA A 124 2.14 -11.74 -1.93
N ASN A 125 1.75 -10.78 -1.10
CA ASN A 125 0.72 -9.78 -1.40
C ASN A 125 1.39 -8.40 -1.39
N THR A 126 1.25 -7.65 -2.49
CA THR A 126 1.84 -6.31 -2.66
C THR A 126 1.20 -5.56 -3.81
N SER A 127 1.63 -4.30 -4.04
CA SER A 127 1.15 -3.48 -5.17
C SER A 127 1.59 -4.03 -6.52
N SER A 128 0.80 -3.75 -7.56
CA SER A 128 1.16 -4.09 -8.95
C SER A 128 2.46 -3.41 -9.38
N GLY A 129 2.71 -2.19 -8.91
CA GLY A 129 3.98 -1.49 -9.15
C GLY A 129 5.18 -2.22 -8.54
N SER A 130 5.04 -2.76 -7.32
CA SER A 130 6.11 -3.53 -6.68
C SER A 130 6.44 -4.83 -7.43
N PHE A 131 5.45 -5.47 -8.06
CA PHE A 131 5.72 -6.66 -8.88
C PHE A 131 6.70 -6.36 -10.01
N VAL A 132 6.63 -5.17 -10.59
CA VAL A 132 7.50 -4.74 -11.68
C VAL A 132 8.81 -4.17 -11.13
N SER A 133 8.77 -3.19 -10.24
CA SER A 133 9.95 -2.44 -9.78
C SER A 133 10.94 -3.30 -9.00
N TYR A 134 10.45 -4.30 -8.25
CA TYR A 134 11.30 -5.28 -7.55
C TYR A 134 11.45 -6.61 -8.30
N LYS A 135 11.03 -6.67 -9.57
CA LYS A 135 11.17 -7.86 -10.44
C LYS A 135 10.58 -9.14 -9.83
N ILE A 136 9.55 -9.01 -9.00
CA ILE A 136 8.95 -10.15 -8.30
C ILE A 136 8.44 -11.20 -9.30
N TYR A 137 8.04 -10.77 -10.50
CA TYR A 137 7.59 -11.64 -11.59
C TYR A 137 8.62 -12.70 -12.00
N GLU A 138 9.93 -12.46 -11.79
CA GLU A 138 10.98 -13.44 -12.11
C GLU A 138 10.99 -14.65 -11.15
N GLN A 139 10.44 -14.49 -9.95
CA GLN A 139 10.49 -15.47 -8.87
C GLN A 139 9.18 -16.25 -8.67
N VAL A 140 8.14 -15.96 -9.45
CA VAL A 140 6.82 -16.55 -9.26
C VAL A 140 6.29 -17.19 -10.54
N LYS A 141 5.47 -18.23 -10.39
CA LYS A 141 4.81 -18.89 -11.52
C LYS A 141 3.48 -18.27 -11.87
N CYS A 142 2.87 -17.58 -10.92
CA CYS A 142 1.60 -16.90 -11.14
C CYS A 142 1.50 -15.62 -10.32
N ALA A 143 1.02 -14.56 -10.98
CA ALA A 143 0.51 -13.35 -10.36
C ALA A 143 -1.01 -13.29 -10.56
N THR A 144 -1.73 -12.91 -9.51
CA THR A 144 -3.16 -12.67 -9.52
C THR A 144 -3.36 -11.17 -9.29
N PRO A 145 -3.36 -10.35 -10.36
CA PRO A 145 -3.53 -8.90 -10.25
C PRO A 145 -4.97 -8.56 -9.85
N PRO A 146 -5.24 -7.31 -9.43
CA PRO A 146 -6.60 -6.86 -9.22
C PRO A 146 -7.33 -6.89 -10.58
N GLY A 147 -8.54 -7.47 -10.59
CA GLY A 147 -9.44 -7.40 -11.74
C GLY A 147 -10.31 -6.14 -11.68
N LYS A 148 -11.60 -6.28 -12.07
CA LYS A 148 -12.59 -5.20 -11.91
C LYS A 148 -12.71 -4.72 -10.45
N PHE A 149 -12.50 -5.64 -9.49
CA PHE A 149 -12.45 -5.36 -8.07
C PHE A 149 -11.18 -5.96 -7.49
N GLY A 150 -10.43 -5.14 -6.74
CA GLY A 150 -9.23 -5.56 -6.03
C GLY A 150 -9.52 -5.81 -4.55
N LEU A 151 -8.93 -6.85 -4.00
CA LEU A 151 -8.92 -7.06 -2.55
C LEU A 151 -7.90 -6.15 -1.87
N TRP A 152 -6.82 -5.83 -2.57
CA TRP A 152 -5.74 -4.99 -2.11
C TRP A 152 -5.76 -3.65 -2.85
N PHE A 153 -6.08 -2.61 -2.14
CA PHE A 153 -5.91 -1.20 -2.51
C PHE A 153 -5.33 -0.47 -1.33
N MET A 154 -4.26 0.30 -1.56
CA MET A 154 -3.55 1.02 -0.51
C MET A 154 -3.47 2.51 -0.81
N TYR A 155 -3.71 3.32 0.21
CA TYR A 155 -3.51 4.76 0.17
C TYR A 155 -2.01 5.07 0.30
N GLU A 156 -1.42 5.61 -0.75
CA GLU A 156 -0.01 5.99 -0.88
C GLU A 156 0.13 7.45 -1.28
N PRO A 157 -0.22 8.39 -0.40
CA PRO A 157 -0.20 9.81 -0.72
C PRO A 157 1.21 10.35 -0.93
N ILE A 158 1.33 11.42 -1.73
CA ILE A 158 2.55 12.23 -1.76
C ILE A 158 2.55 13.15 -0.54
N LEU A 159 3.58 13.03 0.27
CA LEU A 159 3.69 13.67 1.57
C LEU A 159 4.86 14.66 1.61
N MET A 160 4.69 15.74 2.35
CA MET A 160 5.75 16.71 2.66
C MET A 160 5.75 17.04 4.16
N SER A 161 6.95 17.22 4.74
CA SER A 161 7.07 17.72 6.11
C SER A 161 6.32 19.07 6.23
N LYS A 162 5.44 19.17 7.23
CA LYS A 162 4.71 20.42 7.50
C LYS A 162 5.66 21.59 7.76
N LYS A 163 6.74 21.36 8.51
CA LYS A 163 7.77 22.37 8.75
C LYS A 163 8.38 22.90 7.44
N SER A 164 8.66 22.00 6.49
CA SER A 164 9.23 22.40 5.19
C SER A 164 8.18 23.10 4.33
N PHE A 165 6.93 22.67 4.38
CA PHE A 165 5.82 23.28 3.65
C PHE A 165 5.54 24.70 4.17
N ASP A 166 5.47 24.90 5.49
CA ASP A 166 5.22 26.18 6.13
C ASP A 166 6.35 27.20 5.91
N ALA A 167 7.57 26.72 5.64
CA ALA A 167 8.72 27.58 5.29
C ALA A 167 8.66 28.13 3.85
N LEU A 168 7.75 27.63 3.00
CA LEU A 168 7.56 28.12 1.64
C LEU A 168 6.69 29.36 1.61
N SER A 169 6.88 30.21 0.60
CA SER A 169 5.96 31.33 0.34
C SER A 169 4.57 30.79 -0.05
N SER A 170 3.52 31.59 0.19
CA SER A 170 2.14 31.24 -0.18
C SER A 170 1.99 30.88 -1.66
N LYS A 171 2.78 31.53 -2.54
CA LYS A 171 2.80 31.20 -3.97
C LYS A 171 3.37 29.80 -4.23
N GLN A 172 4.43 29.42 -3.53
CA GLN A 172 5.05 28.09 -3.66
C GLN A 172 4.14 27.00 -3.08
N GLN A 173 3.52 27.26 -1.91
CA GLN A 173 2.54 26.35 -1.30
C GLN A 173 1.37 26.08 -2.27
N SER A 174 0.80 27.15 -2.84
CA SER A 174 -0.29 27.03 -3.83
C SER A 174 0.13 26.25 -5.08
N ALA A 175 1.35 26.48 -5.57
CA ALA A 175 1.87 25.76 -6.73
C ALA A 175 2.04 24.26 -6.44
N LEU A 176 2.55 23.90 -5.26
CA LEU A 176 2.69 22.49 -4.86
C LEU A 176 1.34 21.80 -4.73
N MET A 177 0.35 22.46 -4.10
CA MET A 177 -0.99 21.90 -3.98
C MET A 177 -1.69 21.76 -5.34
N ALA A 178 -1.46 22.69 -6.26
CA ALA A 178 -1.98 22.59 -7.62
C ALA A 178 -1.32 21.44 -8.40
N ALA A 179 0.01 21.30 -8.28
CA ALA A 179 0.73 20.18 -8.89
C ALA A 179 0.27 18.83 -8.31
N GLY A 180 0.01 18.77 -6.99
CA GLY A 180 -0.53 17.59 -6.34
C GLY A 180 -1.88 17.16 -6.93
N LYS A 181 -2.77 18.11 -7.20
CA LYS A 181 -4.07 17.80 -7.85
C LYS A 181 -3.90 17.26 -9.27
N VAL A 182 -2.96 17.81 -10.04
CA VAL A 182 -2.67 17.28 -11.38
C VAL A 182 -2.12 15.85 -11.26
N ALA A 183 -1.25 15.59 -10.29
CA ALA A 183 -0.69 14.25 -10.07
C ALA A 183 -1.78 13.20 -9.76
N GLU A 184 -2.85 13.57 -9.04
CA GLU A 184 -3.98 12.66 -8.76
C GLU A 184 -4.68 12.13 -10.02
N GLU A 185 -4.62 12.85 -11.14
CA GLU A 185 -5.24 12.44 -12.41
C GLU A 185 -4.42 11.34 -13.13
N TYR A 186 -3.15 11.17 -12.77
CA TYR A 186 -2.23 10.21 -13.39
C TYR A 186 -1.92 8.99 -12.49
N MET A 187 -2.40 8.97 -11.26
CA MET A 187 -2.20 7.91 -10.28
C MET A 187 -3.48 7.12 -10.02
#